data_5d2f708af001ac1c319e15cd8b9ee240
#
_entry.id   5d2f708af001ac1c319e15cd8b9ee240
#
_cell.length_a   1.000
_cell.length_b   1.000
_cell.length_c   1.000
_cell.angle_alpha   90.00
_cell.angle_beta   90.00
_cell.angle_gamma   90.00
#
_symmetry.space_group_name_H-M   'P 1'
#
loop_
_entity.id
_entity.type
_entity.pdbx_description
1 polymer ?
#
loop_
_entity_poly.entity_id
_entity_poly.type
_entity_poly.pdbx_seq_one_letter_code
_entity_poly.pdbx_strand_id
1 'polypeptide(L)'
;MNDKNKINCKFINGKVRNMELPILLKEKLEQEIDEIELKKLKQSAQNISEKYRDKSSNKMSTRLIASREDAVAYAVSRMPATYGAVCFALKHSLEMKPYAEITSLLDVGAGTGTATWAVNELLKIESNICVDN
;
A
#
# COMPACT_ATOMS: atom_id res chain seq x y z
N MET A 1 -2.94 39.07 -0.88
CA MET A 1 -1.98 37.96 -0.82
C MET A 1 -2.75 36.66 -1.02
N ASN A 2 -2.48 35.97 -2.13
CA ASN A 2 -3.31 34.90 -2.63
C ASN A 2 -3.11 33.60 -1.87
N ASP A 3 -4.17 33.13 -1.22
CA ASP A 3 -4.30 31.85 -0.47
C ASP A 3 -4.38 30.60 -1.42
N LYS A 4 -3.71 30.64 -2.57
CA LYS A 4 -3.84 29.58 -3.60
C LYS A 4 -2.82 28.44 -3.52
N ASN A 5 -1.93 28.43 -2.52
CA ASN A 5 -0.88 27.39 -2.38
C ASN A 5 -1.01 26.56 -1.11
N LYS A 6 -2.20 26.37 -0.56
CA LYS A 6 -2.38 25.31 0.42
C LYS A 6 -2.40 23.99 -0.33
N ILE A 7 -1.47 23.09 0.03
CA ILE A 7 -1.50 21.67 -0.34
C ILE A 7 -2.93 21.21 -0.13
N ASN A 8 -3.57 20.79 -1.22
CA ASN A 8 -4.90 20.22 -1.20
C ASN A 8 -4.83 18.78 -0.66
N CYS A 9 -4.16 18.64 0.51
CA CYS A 9 -4.34 17.44 1.32
C CYS A 9 -5.83 17.40 1.67
N LYS A 10 -6.50 16.31 1.40
CA LYS A 10 -7.87 16.05 1.84
C LYS A 10 -7.97 15.93 3.37
N PHE A 11 -7.34 16.85 4.09
CA PHE A 11 -7.47 17.01 5.53
C PHE A 11 -8.75 17.77 5.83
N ILE A 12 -9.86 17.05 5.86
CA ILE A 12 -11.10 17.59 6.35
C ILE A 12 -11.16 17.30 7.86
N ASN A 13 -11.01 18.37 8.66
CA ASN A 13 -11.38 18.45 10.08
C ASN A 13 -10.64 17.52 11.05
N GLY A 14 -9.30 17.43 11.06
CA GLY A 14 -8.55 16.92 12.23
C GLY A 14 -8.86 15.49 12.72
N LYS A 15 -9.90 14.85 12.21
CA LYS A 15 -10.23 13.47 12.52
C LYS A 15 -9.43 12.55 11.60
N VAL A 16 -8.62 11.70 12.23
CA VAL A 16 -8.07 10.50 11.60
C VAL A 16 -9.26 9.74 11.03
N ARG A 17 -9.52 9.88 9.71
CA ARG A 17 -10.33 8.89 9.02
C ARG A 17 -9.60 7.57 9.19
N ASN A 18 -10.34 6.51 9.49
CA ASN A 18 -9.83 5.15 9.52
C ASN A 18 -8.85 4.99 8.35
N MET A 19 -7.61 4.62 8.67
CA MET A 19 -6.58 4.34 7.67
C MET A 19 -6.86 2.98 7.04
N GLU A 20 -8.07 2.84 6.50
CA GLU A 20 -8.56 1.67 5.80
C GLU A 20 -8.23 1.76 4.32
N LEU A 21 -8.06 0.62 3.69
CA LEU A 21 -7.88 0.55 2.24
C LEU A 21 -9.01 1.28 1.51
N PRO A 22 -8.72 1.97 0.40
CA PRO A 22 -9.73 2.61 -0.43
C PRO A 22 -10.84 1.63 -0.85
N ILE A 23 -12.08 2.11 -0.91
CA ILE A 23 -13.26 1.28 -1.22
C ILE A 23 -13.08 0.54 -2.54
N LEU A 24 -12.64 1.24 -3.59
CA LEU A 24 -12.38 0.63 -4.90
C LEU A 24 -11.37 -0.51 -4.85
N LEU A 25 -10.34 -0.38 -4.00
CA LEU A 25 -9.34 -1.42 -3.82
C LEU A 25 -9.93 -2.62 -3.08
N LYS A 26 -10.76 -2.39 -2.05
CA LYS A 26 -11.46 -3.46 -1.33
C LYS A 26 -12.38 -4.25 -2.28
N GLU A 27 -13.21 -3.57 -3.06
CA GLU A 27 -14.10 -4.19 -4.04
C GLU A 27 -13.34 -5.03 -5.08
N LYS A 28 -12.19 -4.54 -5.55
CA LYS A 28 -11.35 -5.31 -6.47
C LYS A 28 -10.71 -6.53 -5.82
N LEU A 29 -10.26 -6.42 -4.58
CA LEU A 29 -9.73 -7.55 -3.83
C LEU A 29 -10.80 -8.61 -3.57
N GLU A 30 -12.02 -8.22 -3.25
CA GLU A 30 -13.16 -9.15 -3.10
C GLU A 30 -13.42 -9.93 -4.40
N GLN A 31 -13.43 -9.25 -5.56
CA GLN A 31 -13.56 -9.89 -6.86
C GLN A 31 -12.43 -10.89 -7.13
N GLU A 32 -11.18 -10.53 -6.82
CA GLU A 32 -10.02 -11.42 -6.99
C GLU A 32 -10.10 -12.65 -6.07
N ILE A 33 -10.60 -12.48 -4.84
CA ILE A 33 -10.79 -13.58 -3.88
C ILE A 33 -11.82 -14.59 -4.41
N ASP A 34 -12.92 -14.11 -4.96
CA ASP A 34 -14.01 -14.94 -5.47
C ASP A 34 -13.57 -15.82 -6.65
N GLU A 35 -12.57 -15.37 -7.41
CA GLU A 35 -12.01 -16.13 -8.54
C GLU A 35 -10.96 -17.18 -8.13
N ILE A 36 -10.48 -17.15 -6.88
CA ILE A 36 -9.42 -18.03 -6.39
C ILE A 36 -9.99 -19.11 -5.49
N GLU A 37 -9.60 -20.36 -5.71
CA GLU A 37 -9.94 -21.47 -4.80
C GLU A 37 -9.44 -21.19 -3.39
N LEU A 38 -10.34 -21.22 -2.39
CA LEU A 38 -10.04 -20.89 -0.99
C LEU A 38 -8.84 -21.68 -0.43
N LYS A 39 -8.67 -22.94 -0.85
CA LYS A 39 -7.54 -23.78 -0.43
C LYS A 39 -6.20 -23.20 -0.87
N LYS A 40 -6.12 -22.73 -2.13
CA LYS A 40 -4.92 -22.10 -2.69
C LYS A 40 -4.61 -20.79 -2.00
N LEU A 41 -5.63 -19.97 -1.76
CA LEU A 41 -5.47 -18.70 -1.06
C LEU A 41 -4.94 -18.90 0.37
N LYS A 42 -5.49 -19.88 1.11
CA LYS A 42 -4.99 -20.24 2.45
C LYS A 42 -3.54 -20.72 2.43
N GLN A 43 -3.18 -21.57 1.46
CA GLN A 43 -1.82 -22.06 1.32
C GLN A 43 -0.84 -20.91 1.04
N SER A 44 -1.18 -20.00 0.13
CA SER A 44 -0.36 -18.82 -0.15
C SER A 44 -0.19 -17.93 1.07
N ALA A 45 -1.26 -17.69 1.83
CA ALA A 45 -1.19 -16.90 3.07
C ALA A 45 -0.28 -17.54 4.12
N GLN A 46 -0.30 -18.86 4.27
CA GLN A 46 0.59 -19.59 5.16
C GLN A 46 2.05 -19.49 4.71
N ASN A 47 2.32 -19.74 3.43
CA ASN A 47 3.67 -19.64 2.84
C ASN A 47 4.27 -18.23 3.02
N ILE A 48 3.48 -17.18 2.81
CA ILE A 48 3.90 -15.79 3.04
C ILE A 48 4.25 -15.59 4.52
N SER A 49 3.41 -16.07 5.44
CA SER A 49 3.64 -15.94 6.87
C SER A 49 4.90 -16.67 7.34
N GLU A 50 5.19 -17.84 6.78
CA GLU A 50 6.40 -18.62 7.07
C GLU A 50 7.65 -17.90 6.54
N LYS A 51 7.63 -17.41 5.31
CA LYS A 51 8.72 -16.64 4.73
C LYS A 51 9.07 -15.39 5.56
N TYR A 52 8.06 -14.71 6.14
CA TYR A 52 8.29 -13.57 7.03
C TYR A 52 8.88 -13.94 8.39
N ARG A 53 8.56 -15.13 8.92
CA ARG A 53 9.09 -15.59 10.21
C ARG A 53 10.49 -16.17 10.10
N ASP A 54 10.82 -16.78 8.96
CA ASP A 54 12.14 -17.41 8.73
C ASP A 54 13.21 -16.36 8.39
N LYS A 55 13.60 -15.60 9.42
CA LYS A 55 14.72 -14.62 9.33
C LYS A 55 16.09 -15.31 9.26
N SER A 56 16.15 -16.64 9.43
CA SER A 56 17.41 -17.39 9.53
C SER A 56 17.96 -17.85 8.18
N SER A 57 17.15 -17.86 7.14
CA SER A 57 17.64 -18.25 5.82
C SER A 57 18.34 -17.09 5.14
N ASN A 58 19.67 -17.11 5.17
CA ASN A 58 20.56 -16.35 4.27
C ASN A 58 20.34 -16.70 2.77
N LYS A 59 19.19 -17.24 2.42
CA LYS A 59 18.73 -17.42 1.04
C LYS A 59 18.21 -16.09 0.53
N MET A 60 19.13 -15.24 0.18
CA MET A 60 18.91 -14.14 -0.73
C MET A 60 18.07 -14.62 -1.91
N SER A 61 16.89 -14.00 -2.13
CA SER A 61 16.04 -14.15 -3.30
C SER A 61 15.06 -15.34 -3.39
N THR A 62 14.28 -15.64 -2.35
CA THR A 62 13.01 -16.26 -2.69
C THR A 62 11.97 -15.14 -2.81
N ARG A 63 11.51 -14.90 -4.04
CA ARG A 63 10.47 -13.91 -4.33
C ARG A 63 9.28 -14.12 -3.37
N LEU A 64 8.90 -13.07 -2.65
CA LEU A 64 7.83 -13.16 -1.65
C LEU A 64 6.48 -13.40 -2.33
N ILE A 65 6.25 -12.71 -3.44
CA ILE A 65 5.07 -12.79 -4.27
C ILE A 65 5.51 -13.39 -5.62
N ALA A 66 5.15 -14.64 -5.86
CA ALA A 66 5.55 -15.37 -7.07
C ALA A 66 4.35 -15.73 -7.97
N SER A 67 3.13 -15.62 -7.47
CA SER A 67 1.90 -15.95 -8.19
C SER A 67 0.79 -14.91 -7.93
N ARG A 68 -0.30 -14.99 -8.70
CA ARG A 68 -1.53 -14.20 -8.47
C ARG A 68 -2.10 -14.49 -7.07
N GLU A 69 -2.14 -15.77 -6.69
CA GLU A 69 -2.63 -16.20 -5.39
C GLU A 69 -1.80 -15.61 -4.25
N ASP A 70 -0.48 -15.56 -4.40
CA ASP A 70 0.40 -14.92 -3.42
C ASP A 70 0.13 -13.42 -3.32
N ALA A 71 -0.06 -12.73 -4.45
CA ALA A 71 -0.38 -11.31 -4.48
C ALA A 71 -1.69 -10.99 -3.77
N VAL A 72 -2.74 -11.77 -4.04
CA VAL A 72 -4.04 -11.61 -3.39
C VAL A 72 -3.96 -11.96 -1.90
N ALA A 73 -3.30 -13.06 -1.54
CA ALA A 73 -3.10 -13.46 -0.15
C ALA A 73 -2.34 -12.39 0.65
N TYR A 74 -1.30 -11.79 0.04
CA TYR A 74 -0.56 -10.67 0.63
C TYR A 74 -1.45 -9.43 0.80
N ALA A 75 -2.17 -9.05 -0.26
CA ALA A 75 -3.04 -7.88 -0.24
C ALA A 75 -4.14 -7.98 0.82
N VAL A 76 -4.69 -9.16 1.03
CA VAL A 76 -5.73 -9.40 2.05
C VAL A 76 -5.15 -9.42 3.46
N SER A 77 -4.01 -10.09 3.67
CA SER A 77 -3.48 -10.37 5.01
C SER A 77 -2.50 -9.34 5.55
N ARG A 78 -1.76 -8.65 4.68
CA ARG A 78 -0.66 -7.75 5.07
C ARG A 78 -0.85 -6.30 4.66
N MET A 79 -1.39 -6.08 3.47
CA MET A 79 -1.54 -4.75 2.89
C MET A 79 -2.32 -3.78 3.79
N PRO A 80 -3.42 -4.15 4.49
CA PRO A 80 -4.14 -3.21 5.34
C PRO A 80 -3.28 -2.57 6.43
N ALA A 81 -2.46 -3.37 7.12
CA ALA A 81 -1.57 -2.88 8.16
C ALA A 81 -0.44 -2.01 7.60
N THR A 82 0.16 -2.42 6.48
CA THR A 82 1.22 -1.66 5.80
C THR A 82 0.67 -0.35 5.26
N TYR A 83 -0.50 -0.37 4.65
CA TYR A 83 -1.18 0.84 4.16
C TYR A 83 -1.42 1.85 5.28
N GLY A 84 -1.96 1.41 6.41
CA GLY A 84 -2.17 2.26 7.58
C GLY A 84 -0.87 2.87 8.09
N ALA A 85 0.21 2.08 8.18
CA ALA A 85 1.52 2.56 8.60
C ALA A 85 2.11 3.60 7.63
N VAL A 86 2.00 3.37 6.32
CA VAL A 86 2.48 4.31 5.29
C VAL A 86 1.66 5.60 5.34
N CYS A 87 0.33 5.53 5.41
CA CYS A 87 -0.52 6.71 5.55
C CYS A 87 -0.16 7.52 6.80
N PHE A 88 0.09 6.86 7.93
CA PHE A 88 0.48 7.51 9.17
C PHE A 88 1.81 8.24 9.02
N ALA A 89 2.84 7.58 8.49
CA ALA A 89 4.17 8.15 8.29
C ALA A 89 4.14 9.33 7.31
N LEU A 90 3.44 9.19 6.19
CA LEU A 90 3.27 10.26 5.20
C LEU A 90 2.55 11.47 5.79
N LYS A 91 1.48 11.24 6.53
CA LYS A 91 0.74 12.31 7.20
C LYS A 91 1.66 13.14 8.07
N HIS A 92 2.41 12.52 8.97
CA HIS A 92 3.33 13.23 9.83
C HIS A 92 4.46 13.93 9.07
N SER A 93 4.98 13.33 8.01
CA SER A 93 5.98 13.96 7.15
C SER A 93 5.45 15.23 6.47
N LEU A 94 4.21 15.18 6.00
CA LEU A 94 3.56 16.32 5.36
C LEU A 94 3.22 17.44 6.36
N GLU A 95 2.86 17.10 7.59
CA GLU A 95 2.68 18.07 8.68
C GLU A 95 3.98 18.84 8.99
N MET A 96 5.13 18.16 8.88
CA MET A 96 6.45 18.78 9.04
C MET A 96 6.88 19.67 7.87
N LYS A 97 6.29 19.47 6.70
CA LYS A 97 6.59 20.17 5.44
C LYS A 97 5.32 20.64 4.74
N PRO A 98 4.52 21.53 5.34
CA PRO A 98 3.18 21.88 4.87
C PRO A 98 3.14 22.60 3.51
N TYR A 99 4.29 23.05 3.02
CA TYR A 99 4.41 23.73 1.72
C TYR A 99 5.15 22.88 0.67
N ALA A 100 5.37 21.60 0.92
CA ALA A 100 6.00 20.72 -0.06
C ALA A 100 5.03 20.45 -1.22
N GLU A 101 5.45 20.74 -2.42
CA GLU A 101 4.73 20.38 -3.64
C GLU A 101 5.27 19.06 -4.17
N ILE A 102 4.50 17.99 -3.97
CA ILE A 102 4.85 16.63 -4.40
C ILE A 102 3.86 16.21 -5.48
N THR A 103 4.34 16.08 -6.70
CA THR A 103 3.52 15.76 -7.87
C THR A 103 3.94 14.45 -8.55
N SER A 104 5.05 13.86 -8.13
CA SER A 104 5.55 12.60 -8.68
C SER A 104 5.93 11.61 -7.61
N LEU A 105 5.78 10.32 -7.91
CA LEU A 105 6.12 9.20 -7.05
C LEU A 105 6.93 8.16 -7.81
N LEU A 106 8.03 7.73 -7.20
CA LEU A 106 8.75 6.51 -7.58
C LEU A 106 8.64 5.50 -6.44
N ASP A 107 7.95 4.39 -6.68
CA ASP A 107 7.75 3.28 -5.74
C ASP A 107 8.65 2.11 -6.15
N VAL A 108 9.74 1.90 -5.41
CA VAL A 108 10.73 0.84 -5.66
C VAL A 108 10.47 -0.33 -4.74
N GLY A 109 10.29 -1.52 -5.32
CA GLY A 109 9.82 -2.68 -4.58
C GLY A 109 8.31 -2.58 -4.30
N ALA A 110 7.57 -2.09 -5.28
CA ALA A 110 6.16 -1.71 -5.12
C ALA A 110 5.25 -2.86 -4.67
N GLY A 111 5.57 -4.12 -5.04
CA GLY A 111 4.76 -5.29 -4.71
C GLY A 111 3.31 -5.10 -5.15
N THR A 112 2.39 -5.07 -4.21
CA THR A 112 0.97 -4.80 -4.46
C THR A 112 0.61 -3.31 -4.57
N GLY A 113 1.62 -2.43 -4.64
CA GLY A 113 1.43 -0.99 -4.77
C GLY A 113 0.92 -0.30 -3.51
N THR A 114 1.16 -0.86 -2.34
CA THR A 114 0.61 -0.35 -1.07
C THR A 114 0.98 1.11 -0.82
N ALA A 115 2.26 1.48 -1.03
CA ALA A 115 2.73 2.85 -0.86
C ALA A 115 2.11 3.78 -1.90
N THR A 116 2.04 3.33 -3.16
CA THR A 116 1.39 4.07 -4.25
C THR A 116 -0.08 4.38 -3.92
N TRP A 117 -0.85 3.41 -3.43
CA TRP A 117 -2.23 3.62 -3.00
C TRP A 117 -2.33 4.65 -1.87
N ALA A 118 -1.45 4.55 -0.85
CA ALA A 118 -1.43 5.47 0.29
C ALA A 118 -1.07 6.89 -0.12
N VAL A 119 -0.08 7.06 -1.00
CA VAL A 119 0.33 8.37 -1.51
C VAL A 119 -0.78 9.02 -2.32
N ASN A 120 -1.43 8.28 -3.23
CA ASN A 120 -2.51 8.81 -4.06
C ASN A 120 -3.79 9.14 -3.27
N GLU A 121 -3.98 8.55 -2.09
CA GLU A 121 -5.07 8.94 -1.19
C GLU A 121 -4.80 10.28 -0.51
N LEU A 122 -3.55 10.57 -0.20
CA LEU A 122 -3.15 11.77 0.57
C LEU A 122 -2.74 12.94 -0.31
N LEU A 123 -2.21 12.69 -1.49
CA LEU A 123 -1.62 13.67 -2.39
C LEU A 123 -2.23 13.58 -3.80
N LYS A 124 -2.21 14.68 -4.51
CA LYS A 124 -2.54 14.71 -5.93
C LYS A 124 -1.28 14.45 -6.73
N ILE A 125 -1.03 13.18 -7.07
CA ILE A 125 0.12 12.76 -7.86
C ILE A 125 -0.24 12.79 -9.36
N GLU A 126 0.62 13.38 -10.16
CA GLU A 126 0.47 13.50 -11.63
C GLU A 126 1.23 12.39 -12.36
N SER A 127 2.30 11.88 -11.76
CA SER A 127 3.13 10.82 -12.34
C SER A 127 3.51 9.78 -11.30
N ASN A 128 3.17 8.52 -11.57
CA ASN A 128 3.55 7.36 -10.75
C ASN A 128 4.42 6.41 -11.57
N ILE A 129 5.53 5.98 -10.98
CA ILE A 129 6.38 4.92 -11.52
C ILE A 129 6.53 3.86 -10.42
N CYS A 130 6.07 2.65 -10.71
CA CYS A 130 6.24 1.49 -9.82
C CYS A 130 7.28 0.56 -10.44
N VAL A 131 8.27 0.16 -9.64
CA VAL A 131 9.31 -0.78 -10.05
C VAL A 131 9.31 -1.95 -9.07
N ASP A 132 9.23 -3.16 -9.60
CA ASP A 132 9.34 -4.40 -8.83
C ASP A 132 10.07 -5.48 -9.64
N ASN A 133 10.53 -6.55 -8.97
CA ASN A 133 11.25 -7.66 -9.61
C ASN A 133 10.31 -8.83 -9.95
#